data_3012e69aace7ddd6b420b549d5708950
#
_entry.id   3012e69aace7ddd6b420b549d5708950
#
_cell.length_a   1.000
_cell.length_b   1.000
_cell.length_c   1.000
_cell.angle_alpha   90.00
_cell.angle_beta   90.00
_cell.angle_gamma   90.00
#
_symmetry.space_group_name_H-M   'P 1'
#
loop_
_entity.id
_entity.type
_entity.pdbx_description
1 polymer ?
#
loop_
_entity_poly.entity_id
_entity_poly.type
_entity_poly.pdbx_seq_one_letter_code
_entity_poly.pdbx_strand_id
1 'polypeptide(L)'
;MVSPTAEQIPGHKGKVPERFLRQLQEDIAWRRIARGLQRLQVQRTLVDSCGLRQKGAAVLLGYLAQWVDIGFARPALIKQLLARFPSKERETLSLLEYVHLRMAEGLVAMSEEEFGKAIRHFEIVLALEDEIRDKQVISIANFWLGRCLRRQGRYGDALGYVAKAKGLAIQLNYPKMAAVMQVLEGWIAFQEGQPEGAARILGEAEEVLAETDDYVTRGNISSAYGRIARRQGNYDQALSRFGKAIEEYGKRDPFNRYLARSFVNIAFVKRLLGLQLRNKIDVEAARFRKKRTRTATTSFPKLQGREQLKRLREEAFEHLTKAREIYDRYDDHRGKGNVYITYGYLYLDNGDLDRASSVGATAFSLGEEKKDSILKGRSRILQCAVECAKFEEQIEEGSSGSSSQLACEYAREAVEFVRQTQNRRLIAKAHIALGLALCLDFSDGVEAARQCTDDAIAFLQPLSHDYVWRELQELKRKLRGAGNINSTLREWSQGIVGSKSFQRVSEEFAAIVIPKVWRREGCKVARVAARLSISPKKVRRILRNQGLLTGSENG
;
A
#
# COMPACT_ATOMS: atom_id res chain seq x y z
N MET A 1 -42.83 11.98 -17.45
CA MET A 1 -41.89 12.97 -16.88
C MET A 1 -40.89 13.31 -17.97
N VAL A 2 -40.97 14.52 -18.49
CA VAL A 2 -40.25 15.03 -19.66
C VAL A 2 -38.82 15.32 -19.22
N SER A 3 -37.81 14.72 -19.91
CA SER A 3 -36.41 15.07 -19.76
C SER A 3 -36.20 16.56 -20.05
N PRO A 4 -35.46 17.30 -19.23
CA PRO A 4 -35.12 18.67 -19.55
C PRO A 4 -34.18 18.66 -20.75
N THR A 5 -34.65 19.18 -21.88
CA THR A 5 -33.89 19.56 -23.05
C THR A 5 -32.73 20.46 -22.61
N ALA A 6 -31.51 20.06 -22.98
CA ALA A 6 -30.31 20.87 -22.77
C ALA A 6 -30.51 22.22 -23.52
N GLU A 7 -30.79 23.30 -22.79
CA GLU A 7 -30.75 24.63 -23.34
C GLU A 7 -29.37 24.89 -23.94
N GLN A 8 -29.35 25.16 -25.24
CA GLN A 8 -28.18 25.65 -25.94
C GLN A 8 -27.83 27.04 -25.37
N ILE A 9 -26.83 27.06 -24.44
CA ILE A 9 -26.29 28.32 -23.95
C ILE A 9 -25.63 29.03 -25.13
N PRO A 10 -26.06 30.25 -25.50
CA PRO A 10 -25.48 30.96 -26.64
C PRO A 10 -23.99 31.22 -26.36
N GLY A 11 -23.13 30.71 -27.23
CA GLY A 11 -21.70 30.93 -27.12
C GLY A 11 -21.40 32.43 -27.15
N HIS A 12 -20.80 32.95 -26.09
CA HIS A 12 -20.24 34.29 -26.11
C HIS A 12 -19.22 34.42 -27.24
N LYS A 13 -19.56 35.20 -28.29
CA LYS A 13 -18.64 35.59 -29.36
C LYS A 13 -17.64 36.60 -28.77
N GLY A 14 -16.70 36.13 -27.91
CA GLY A 14 -15.74 36.99 -27.24
C GLY A 14 -14.40 36.30 -27.03
N LYS A 15 -13.37 37.09 -26.88
CA LYS A 15 -12.03 36.62 -26.47
C LYS A 15 -12.02 36.44 -24.95
N VAL A 16 -11.41 35.36 -24.45
CA VAL A 16 -11.13 35.22 -23.01
C VAL A 16 -10.17 36.37 -22.61
N PRO A 17 -10.48 37.15 -21.55
CA PRO A 17 -9.62 38.27 -21.17
C PRO A 17 -8.21 37.81 -20.78
N GLU A 18 -7.21 38.31 -21.44
CA GLU A 18 -5.78 37.95 -21.16
C GLU A 18 -5.39 38.25 -19.72
N ARG A 19 -5.92 39.35 -19.15
CA ARG A 19 -5.70 39.69 -17.73
C ARG A 19 -6.20 38.61 -16.80
N PHE A 20 -7.35 37.99 -17.10
CA PHE A 20 -7.92 36.90 -16.32
C PHE A 20 -7.05 35.64 -16.37
N LEU A 21 -6.60 35.25 -17.59
CA LEU A 21 -5.68 34.12 -17.78
C LEU A 21 -4.38 34.30 -17.01
N ARG A 22 -3.76 35.47 -17.12
CA ARG A 22 -2.53 35.82 -16.39
C ARG A 22 -2.73 35.76 -14.89
N GLN A 23 -3.84 36.28 -14.37
CA GLN A 23 -4.13 36.25 -12.95
C GLN A 23 -4.35 34.82 -12.43
N LEU A 24 -5.00 33.93 -13.21
CA LEU A 24 -5.13 32.52 -12.84
C LEU A 24 -3.77 31.82 -12.81
N GLN A 25 -2.90 32.11 -13.78
CA GLN A 25 -1.54 31.59 -13.87
C GLN A 25 -0.69 32.01 -12.67
N GLU A 26 -0.73 33.29 -12.31
CA GLU A 26 0.00 33.83 -11.14
C GLU A 26 -0.52 33.23 -9.83
N ASP A 27 -1.85 33.13 -9.67
CA ASP A 27 -2.44 32.58 -8.45
C ASP A 27 -2.07 31.08 -8.27
N ILE A 28 -1.91 30.31 -9.37
CA ILE A 28 -1.36 28.93 -9.34
C ILE A 28 0.10 28.94 -8.90
N ALA A 29 0.94 29.77 -9.53
CA ALA A 29 2.38 29.81 -9.27
C ALA A 29 2.70 30.21 -7.82
N TRP A 30 1.95 31.18 -7.28
CA TRP A 30 2.09 31.68 -5.91
C TRP A 30 1.26 30.96 -4.87
N ARG A 31 0.52 29.89 -5.27
CA ARG A 31 -0.33 29.09 -4.40
C ARG A 31 -1.36 29.90 -3.60
N ARG A 32 -1.98 30.90 -4.27
CA ARG A 32 -3.08 31.74 -3.73
C ARG A 32 -4.43 31.07 -4.06
N ILE A 33 -4.71 29.96 -3.40
CA ILE A 33 -5.78 29.04 -3.83
C ILE A 33 -7.16 29.64 -3.64
N ALA A 34 -7.49 30.19 -2.48
CA ALA A 34 -8.79 30.81 -2.23
C ALA A 34 -9.08 31.94 -3.22
N ARG A 35 -8.07 32.79 -3.49
CA ARG A 35 -8.18 33.92 -4.44
C ARG A 35 -8.48 33.44 -5.86
N GLY A 36 -7.74 32.44 -6.35
CA GLY A 36 -7.97 31.91 -7.69
C GLY A 36 -9.35 31.26 -7.84
N LEU A 37 -9.82 30.50 -6.82
CA LEU A 37 -11.16 29.90 -6.83
C LEU A 37 -12.26 30.96 -6.79
N GLN A 38 -12.08 32.04 -6.02
CA GLN A 38 -13.01 33.18 -6.03
C GLN A 38 -13.09 33.80 -7.43
N ARG A 39 -11.95 33.97 -8.14
CA ARG A 39 -11.93 34.45 -9.52
C ARG A 39 -12.73 33.54 -10.45
N LEU A 40 -12.53 32.21 -10.35
CA LEU A 40 -13.26 31.23 -11.14
C LEU A 40 -14.77 31.28 -10.85
N GLN A 41 -15.15 31.51 -9.61
CA GLN A 41 -16.54 31.64 -9.22
C GLN A 41 -17.19 32.94 -9.77
N VAL A 42 -16.51 34.07 -9.70
CA VAL A 42 -16.97 35.36 -10.25
C VAL A 42 -17.11 35.26 -11.78
N GLN A 43 -16.22 34.55 -12.46
CA GLN A 43 -16.25 34.36 -13.91
C GLN A 43 -16.91 33.05 -14.35
N ARG A 44 -17.85 32.53 -13.56
CA ARG A 44 -18.46 31.21 -13.80
C ARG A 44 -19.12 31.11 -15.18
N THR A 45 -19.82 32.15 -15.63
CA THR A 45 -20.43 32.18 -16.96
C THR A 45 -19.39 32.01 -18.08
N LEU A 46 -18.27 32.69 -17.96
CA LEU A 46 -17.13 32.54 -18.89
C LEU A 46 -16.55 31.11 -18.87
N VAL A 47 -16.37 30.54 -17.68
CA VAL A 47 -15.90 29.17 -17.50
C VAL A 47 -16.88 28.16 -18.12
N ASP A 48 -18.15 28.26 -17.81
CA ASP A 48 -19.20 27.35 -18.29
C ASP A 48 -19.46 27.46 -19.80
N SER A 49 -19.16 28.62 -20.42
CA SER A 49 -19.32 28.86 -21.87
C SER A 49 -18.05 28.56 -22.70
N CYS A 50 -16.96 28.18 -22.08
CA CYS A 50 -15.66 27.90 -22.74
C CYS A 50 -15.84 26.92 -23.91
N GLY A 51 -15.32 27.26 -25.10
CA GLY A 51 -15.41 26.43 -26.30
C GLY A 51 -14.59 26.97 -27.48
N LEU A 52 -14.42 26.15 -28.53
CA LEU A 52 -13.51 26.37 -29.66
C LEU A 52 -13.66 27.74 -30.37
N ARG A 53 -14.89 28.26 -30.45
CA ARG A 53 -15.17 29.54 -31.14
C ARG A 53 -14.67 30.77 -30.37
N GLN A 54 -14.22 30.61 -29.15
CA GLN A 54 -13.75 31.68 -28.28
C GLN A 54 -12.22 31.69 -28.22
N LYS A 55 -11.59 32.76 -28.71
CA LYS A 55 -10.13 32.90 -28.69
C LYS A 55 -9.59 32.84 -27.24
N GLY A 56 -8.57 31.99 -27.00
CA GLY A 56 -8.00 31.77 -25.68
C GLY A 56 -8.78 30.77 -24.80
N ALA A 57 -9.88 30.19 -25.31
CA ALA A 57 -10.67 29.22 -24.54
C ALA A 57 -9.90 27.93 -24.24
N ALA A 58 -9.09 27.44 -25.16
CA ALA A 58 -8.24 26.27 -24.93
C ALA A 58 -7.18 26.54 -23.86
N VAL A 59 -6.63 27.77 -23.80
CA VAL A 59 -5.69 28.20 -22.74
C VAL A 59 -6.42 28.23 -21.39
N LEU A 60 -7.63 28.80 -21.36
CA LEU A 60 -8.48 28.77 -20.15
C LEU A 60 -8.73 27.33 -19.70
N LEU A 61 -9.05 26.42 -20.61
CA LEU A 61 -9.30 25.02 -20.29
C LEU A 61 -8.07 24.33 -19.68
N GLY A 62 -6.86 24.61 -20.18
CA GLY A 62 -5.61 24.12 -19.62
C GLY A 62 -5.34 24.64 -18.20
N TYR A 63 -5.67 25.92 -17.92
CA TYR A 63 -5.60 26.46 -16.55
C TYR A 63 -6.70 25.87 -15.65
N LEU A 64 -7.94 25.73 -16.14
CA LEU A 64 -9.00 25.07 -15.39
C LEU A 64 -8.60 23.64 -14.98
N ALA A 65 -7.92 22.91 -15.86
CA ALA A 65 -7.38 21.60 -15.54
C ALA A 65 -6.39 21.65 -14.36
N GLN A 66 -5.50 22.64 -14.33
CA GLN A 66 -4.57 22.84 -13.21
C GLN A 66 -5.34 23.19 -11.91
N TRP A 67 -6.37 24.04 -12.00
CA TRP A 67 -7.22 24.40 -10.86
C TRP A 67 -8.02 23.21 -10.32
N VAL A 68 -8.48 22.30 -11.19
CA VAL A 68 -9.13 21.03 -10.76
C VAL A 68 -8.18 20.20 -9.90
N ASP A 69 -6.92 20.11 -10.28
CA ASP A 69 -5.90 19.37 -9.51
C ASP A 69 -5.62 20.01 -8.12
N ILE A 70 -5.81 21.32 -8.00
CA ILE A 70 -5.48 22.08 -6.79
C ILE A 70 -6.67 22.22 -5.82
N GLY A 71 -7.90 22.18 -6.31
CA GLY A 71 -9.05 22.33 -5.44
C GLY A 71 -10.36 22.80 -6.09
N PHE A 72 -10.39 23.04 -7.40
CA PHE A 72 -11.64 23.34 -8.10
C PHE A 72 -12.58 22.12 -8.16
N ALA A 73 -12.03 20.91 -7.99
CA ALA A 73 -12.73 19.64 -7.76
C ALA A 73 -13.87 19.30 -8.77
N ARG A 74 -13.76 19.74 -10.03
CA ARG A 74 -14.76 19.49 -11.08
C ARG A 74 -14.18 18.84 -12.34
N PRO A 75 -13.61 17.62 -12.26
CA PRO A 75 -13.01 16.96 -13.43
C PRO A 75 -14.05 16.67 -14.54
N ALA A 76 -15.29 16.35 -14.16
CA ALA A 76 -16.38 16.15 -15.10
C ALA A 76 -16.67 17.42 -15.95
N LEU A 77 -16.51 18.61 -15.40
CA LEU A 77 -16.63 19.86 -16.15
C LEU A 77 -15.55 19.94 -17.24
N ILE A 78 -14.29 19.61 -16.92
CA ILE A 78 -13.22 19.63 -17.92
C ILE A 78 -13.53 18.67 -19.07
N LYS A 79 -14.03 17.46 -18.76
CA LYS A 79 -14.46 16.49 -19.78
C LYS A 79 -15.59 17.03 -20.68
N GLN A 80 -16.59 17.68 -20.10
CA GLN A 80 -17.66 18.32 -20.85
C GLN A 80 -17.15 19.47 -21.74
N LEU A 81 -16.25 20.31 -21.22
CA LEU A 81 -15.66 21.40 -21.99
C LEU A 81 -14.77 20.89 -23.11
N LEU A 82 -13.99 19.81 -22.90
CA LEU A 82 -13.17 19.17 -23.93
C LEU A 82 -14.01 18.69 -25.13
N ALA A 83 -15.22 18.21 -24.90
CA ALA A 83 -16.13 17.77 -25.97
C ALA A 83 -16.50 18.91 -26.94
N ARG A 84 -16.33 20.18 -26.53
CA ARG A 84 -16.55 21.36 -27.39
C ARG A 84 -15.36 21.70 -28.29
N PHE A 85 -14.29 20.91 -28.24
CA PHE A 85 -13.09 21.01 -29.08
C PHE A 85 -12.95 19.76 -29.96
N PRO A 86 -13.80 19.57 -30.98
CA PRO A 86 -13.78 18.38 -31.82
C PRO A 86 -12.45 18.27 -32.59
N SER A 87 -11.97 17.04 -32.77
CA SER A 87 -10.64 16.77 -33.33
C SER A 87 -10.42 17.39 -34.72
N LYS A 88 -11.47 17.42 -35.55
CA LYS A 88 -11.41 17.98 -36.92
C LYS A 88 -11.21 19.49 -36.98
N GLU A 89 -11.56 20.21 -35.91
CA GLU A 89 -11.46 21.67 -35.86
C GLU A 89 -10.21 22.15 -35.10
N ARG A 90 -9.40 21.23 -34.57
CA ARG A 90 -8.21 21.58 -33.76
C ARG A 90 -7.06 22.12 -34.59
N GLU A 91 -7.08 21.91 -35.90
CA GLU A 91 -6.08 22.45 -36.83
C GLU A 91 -6.09 23.99 -36.85
N THR A 92 -7.17 24.63 -36.40
CA THR A 92 -7.28 26.08 -36.32
C THR A 92 -6.67 26.67 -35.04
N LEU A 93 -6.27 25.83 -34.08
CA LEU A 93 -5.68 26.27 -32.82
C LEU A 93 -4.23 26.70 -33.00
N SER A 94 -3.84 27.76 -32.31
CA SER A 94 -2.41 28.10 -32.16
C SER A 94 -1.69 26.99 -31.37
N LEU A 95 -0.36 26.92 -31.53
CA LEU A 95 0.46 25.95 -30.80
C LEU A 95 0.22 26.01 -29.28
N LEU A 96 0.16 27.23 -28.71
CA LEU A 96 -0.13 27.42 -27.28
C LEU A 96 -1.50 26.87 -26.88
N GLU A 97 -2.55 27.13 -27.67
CA GLU A 97 -3.89 26.61 -27.42
C GLU A 97 -3.94 25.09 -27.52
N TYR A 98 -3.25 24.50 -28.50
CA TYR A 98 -3.13 23.06 -28.65
C TYR A 98 -2.47 22.41 -27.45
N VAL A 99 -1.37 22.99 -26.97
CA VAL A 99 -0.65 22.48 -25.79
C VAL A 99 -1.52 22.49 -24.53
N HIS A 100 -2.23 23.60 -24.27
CA HIS A 100 -3.17 23.68 -23.14
C HIS A 100 -4.32 22.68 -23.25
N LEU A 101 -4.79 22.40 -24.46
CA LEU A 101 -5.79 21.37 -24.70
C LEU A 101 -5.24 19.97 -24.34
N ARG A 102 -3.99 19.66 -24.74
CA ARG A 102 -3.32 18.41 -24.37
C ARG A 102 -3.10 18.29 -22.86
N MET A 103 -2.78 19.39 -22.16
CA MET A 103 -2.73 19.41 -20.70
C MET A 103 -4.07 19.04 -20.07
N ALA A 104 -5.18 19.58 -20.58
CA ALA A 104 -6.53 19.27 -20.11
C ALA A 104 -6.90 17.78 -20.35
N GLU A 105 -6.60 17.24 -21.53
CA GLU A 105 -6.80 15.81 -21.84
C GLU A 105 -5.97 14.92 -20.94
N GLY A 106 -4.71 15.27 -20.70
CA GLY A 106 -3.83 14.55 -19.79
C GLY A 106 -4.36 14.53 -18.35
N LEU A 107 -4.91 15.66 -17.86
CA LEU A 107 -5.54 15.71 -16.53
C LEU A 107 -6.77 14.82 -16.45
N VAL A 108 -7.66 14.85 -17.46
CA VAL A 108 -8.86 13.99 -17.47
C VAL A 108 -8.45 12.53 -17.42
N ALA A 109 -7.51 12.10 -18.28
CA ALA A 109 -6.99 10.75 -18.27
C ALA A 109 -6.36 10.37 -16.92
N MET A 110 -5.63 11.30 -16.29
CA MET A 110 -5.06 11.11 -14.95
C MET A 110 -6.13 10.98 -13.87
N SER A 111 -7.24 11.71 -13.99
CA SER A 111 -8.37 11.65 -13.05
C SER A 111 -9.17 10.36 -13.20
N GLU A 112 -9.22 9.80 -14.40
CA GLU A 112 -9.83 8.49 -14.72
C GLU A 112 -8.86 7.32 -14.47
N GLU A 113 -7.68 7.60 -13.93
CA GLU A 113 -6.60 6.66 -13.63
C GLU A 113 -6.03 5.92 -14.86
N GLU A 114 -6.27 6.46 -16.06
CA GLU A 114 -5.70 6.00 -17.32
C GLU A 114 -4.28 6.56 -17.53
N PHE A 115 -3.36 6.24 -16.60
CA PHE A 115 -2.01 6.83 -16.57
C PHE A 115 -1.22 6.70 -17.86
N GLY A 116 -1.40 5.61 -18.62
CA GLY A 116 -0.76 5.44 -19.92
C GLY A 116 -1.21 6.48 -20.96
N LYS A 117 -2.50 6.85 -20.98
CA LYS A 117 -3.02 7.92 -21.84
C LYS A 117 -2.54 9.29 -21.37
N ALA A 118 -2.58 9.53 -20.04
CA ALA A 118 -2.11 10.78 -19.47
C ALA A 118 -0.65 11.04 -19.82
N ILE A 119 0.22 10.04 -19.68
CA ILE A 119 1.64 10.12 -20.06
C ILE A 119 1.79 10.55 -21.51
N ARG A 120 1.09 9.90 -22.45
CA ARG A 120 1.17 10.26 -23.88
C ARG A 120 0.78 11.72 -24.15
N HIS A 121 -0.26 12.24 -23.48
CA HIS A 121 -0.63 13.65 -23.65
C HIS A 121 0.45 14.60 -23.15
N PHE A 122 1.08 14.30 -21.99
CA PHE A 122 2.16 15.14 -21.47
C PHE A 122 3.44 15.03 -22.29
N GLU A 123 3.77 13.85 -22.83
CA GLU A 123 4.90 13.65 -23.73
C GLU A 123 4.75 14.47 -25.02
N ILE A 124 3.54 14.58 -25.59
CA ILE A 124 3.27 15.46 -26.72
C ILE A 124 3.55 16.92 -26.36
N VAL A 125 3.16 17.38 -25.18
CA VAL A 125 3.44 18.74 -24.71
C VAL A 125 4.95 18.97 -24.60
N LEU A 126 5.68 18.01 -24.03
CA LEU A 126 7.13 18.11 -23.82
C LEU A 126 7.92 17.99 -25.13
N ALA A 127 7.41 17.27 -26.11
CA ALA A 127 8.03 17.21 -27.46
C ALA A 127 8.03 18.56 -28.17
N LEU A 128 7.19 19.51 -27.74
CA LEU A 128 7.06 20.87 -28.30
C LEU A 128 7.70 21.94 -27.40
N GLU A 129 8.49 21.55 -26.38
CA GLU A 129 8.95 22.46 -25.33
C GLU A 129 9.84 23.60 -25.85
N ASP A 130 10.60 23.40 -26.93
CA ASP A 130 11.49 24.40 -27.51
C ASP A 130 10.72 25.51 -28.24
N GLU A 131 9.54 25.18 -28.79
CA GLU A 131 8.71 26.11 -29.53
C GLU A 131 7.74 26.89 -28.61
N ILE A 132 7.57 26.45 -27.34
CA ILE A 132 6.63 27.02 -26.38
C ILE A 132 7.33 28.07 -25.51
N ARG A 133 6.86 29.33 -25.58
CA ARG A 133 7.33 30.42 -24.71
C ARG A 133 6.86 30.32 -23.27
N ASP A 134 5.68 29.75 -23.04
CA ASP A 134 5.13 29.57 -21.69
C ASP A 134 5.82 28.40 -20.97
N LYS A 135 6.96 28.69 -20.35
CA LYS A 135 7.74 27.69 -19.60
C LYS A 135 7.03 27.20 -18.33
N GLN A 136 5.98 27.90 -17.85
CA GLN A 136 5.19 27.42 -16.72
C GLN A 136 4.37 26.19 -17.10
N VAL A 137 3.75 26.16 -18.29
CA VAL A 137 3.00 24.98 -18.74
C VAL A 137 3.91 23.76 -18.91
N ILE A 138 5.15 24.00 -19.40
CA ILE A 138 6.17 22.93 -19.51
C ILE A 138 6.59 22.41 -18.14
N SER A 139 6.79 23.31 -17.17
CA SER A 139 7.08 22.91 -15.78
C SER A 139 5.97 22.00 -15.21
N ILE A 140 4.70 22.37 -15.41
CA ILE A 140 3.55 21.59 -14.91
C ILE A 140 3.39 20.27 -15.67
N ALA A 141 3.66 20.24 -16.99
CA ALA A 141 3.65 19.01 -17.78
C ALA A 141 4.68 17.99 -17.25
N ASN A 142 5.93 18.43 -17.00
CA ASN A 142 6.94 17.59 -16.36
C ASN A 142 6.49 17.10 -14.97
N PHE A 143 5.91 17.97 -14.14
CA PHE A 143 5.41 17.60 -12.82
C PHE A 143 4.30 16.54 -12.88
N TRP A 144 3.33 16.70 -13.79
CA TRP A 144 2.22 15.74 -13.93
C TRP A 144 2.69 14.41 -14.53
N LEU A 145 3.63 14.47 -15.50
CA LEU A 145 4.27 13.26 -16.02
C LEU A 145 5.00 12.50 -14.90
N GLY A 146 5.78 13.19 -14.08
CA GLY A 146 6.43 12.61 -12.91
C GLY A 146 5.42 11.98 -11.93
N ARG A 147 4.25 12.60 -11.72
CA ARG A 147 3.17 12.03 -10.90
C ARG A 147 2.59 10.74 -11.50
N CYS A 148 2.42 10.69 -12.82
CA CYS A 148 1.92 9.49 -13.50
C CYS A 148 2.92 8.33 -13.39
N LEU A 149 4.21 8.59 -13.67
CA LEU A 149 5.29 7.60 -13.55
C LEU A 149 5.43 7.08 -12.12
N ARG A 150 5.35 7.95 -11.12
CA ARG A 150 5.29 7.54 -9.72
C ARG A 150 4.11 6.62 -9.42
N ARG A 151 2.93 6.86 -10.02
CA ARG A 151 1.75 5.99 -9.83
C ARG A 151 1.97 4.61 -10.43
N GLN A 152 2.76 4.51 -11.50
CA GLN A 152 3.19 3.25 -12.10
C GLN A 152 4.34 2.57 -11.35
N GLY A 153 4.94 3.24 -10.34
CA GLY A 153 6.08 2.72 -9.58
C GLY A 153 7.44 2.94 -10.25
N ARG A 154 7.51 3.77 -11.29
CA ARG A 154 8.74 4.17 -12.02
C ARG A 154 9.36 5.38 -11.32
N TYR A 155 9.98 5.15 -10.16
CA TYR A 155 10.41 6.25 -9.28
C TYR A 155 11.61 7.01 -9.81
N GLY A 156 12.62 6.33 -10.37
CA GLY A 156 13.79 6.97 -10.96
C GLY A 156 13.43 7.89 -12.12
N ASP A 157 12.58 7.40 -13.05
CA ASP A 157 12.10 8.23 -14.17
C ASP A 157 11.28 9.41 -13.66
N ALA A 158 10.40 9.18 -12.69
CA ALA A 158 9.58 10.23 -12.08
C ALA A 158 10.43 11.34 -11.47
N LEU A 159 11.54 10.99 -10.81
CA LEU A 159 12.45 11.93 -10.17
C LEU A 159 13.10 12.88 -11.20
N GLY A 160 13.52 12.37 -12.37
CA GLY A 160 14.09 13.16 -13.44
C GLY A 160 13.13 14.26 -13.92
N TYR A 161 11.86 13.88 -14.18
CA TYR A 161 10.84 14.85 -14.61
C TYR A 161 10.48 15.85 -13.49
N VAL A 162 10.40 15.42 -12.25
CA VAL A 162 10.11 16.31 -11.12
C VAL A 162 11.25 17.30 -10.89
N ALA A 163 12.50 16.87 -11.02
CA ALA A 163 13.67 17.76 -10.93
C ALA A 163 13.67 18.82 -12.03
N LYS A 164 13.36 18.43 -13.29
CA LYS A 164 13.21 19.36 -14.41
C LYS A 164 12.07 20.36 -14.16
N ALA A 165 10.91 19.90 -13.68
CA ALA A 165 9.78 20.75 -13.33
C ALA A 165 10.17 21.80 -12.27
N LYS A 166 10.83 21.37 -11.18
CA LYS A 166 11.32 22.23 -10.10
C LYS A 166 12.34 23.25 -10.62
N GLY A 167 13.30 22.83 -11.43
CA GLY A 167 14.30 23.71 -12.04
C GLY A 167 13.67 24.82 -12.86
N LEU A 168 12.67 24.50 -13.71
CA LEU A 168 11.91 25.49 -14.48
C LEU A 168 11.13 26.45 -13.57
N ALA A 169 10.51 25.96 -12.51
CA ALA A 169 9.79 26.82 -11.56
C ALA A 169 10.72 27.81 -10.85
N ILE A 170 11.95 27.38 -10.51
CA ILE A 170 12.99 28.25 -9.92
C ILE A 170 13.43 29.31 -10.93
N GLN A 171 13.71 28.94 -12.18
CA GLN A 171 14.09 29.86 -13.26
C GLN A 171 13.01 30.93 -13.52
N LEU A 172 11.74 30.57 -13.35
CA LEU A 172 10.60 31.48 -13.46
C LEU A 172 10.37 32.33 -12.20
N ASN A 173 11.21 32.18 -11.18
CA ASN A 173 11.06 32.85 -9.87
C ASN A 173 9.73 32.55 -9.17
N TYR A 174 9.28 31.28 -9.22
CA TYR A 174 8.09 30.77 -8.55
C TYR A 174 8.44 29.78 -7.41
N PRO A 175 8.98 30.26 -6.28
CA PRO A 175 9.48 29.38 -5.22
C PRO A 175 8.36 28.50 -4.60
N LYS A 176 7.13 29.01 -4.51
CA LYS A 176 6.00 28.25 -3.96
C LYS A 176 5.58 27.10 -4.87
N MET A 177 5.63 27.30 -6.18
CA MET A 177 5.40 26.23 -7.16
C MET A 177 6.52 25.19 -7.11
N ALA A 178 7.79 25.62 -7.00
CA ALA A 178 8.93 24.73 -6.84
C ALA A 178 8.82 23.88 -5.56
N ALA A 179 8.38 24.46 -4.45
CA ALA A 179 8.15 23.74 -3.19
C ALA A 179 7.06 22.65 -3.30
N VAL A 180 6.01 22.88 -4.08
CA VAL A 180 5.00 21.83 -4.38
C VAL A 180 5.63 20.64 -5.11
N MET A 181 6.53 20.89 -6.06
CA MET A 181 7.25 19.85 -6.80
C MET A 181 8.22 19.11 -5.87
N GLN A 182 8.89 19.84 -4.97
CA GLN A 182 9.77 19.29 -3.95
C GLN A 182 9.04 18.34 -2.98
N VAL A 183 7.75 18.55 -2.68
CA VAL A 183 6.95 17.59 -1.89
C VAL A 183 6.86 16.23 -2.60
N LEU A 184 6.74 16.21 -3.93
CA LEU A 184 6.74 14.95 -4.68
C LEU A 184 8.12 14.29 -4.70
N GLU A 185 9.19 15.08 -4.81
CA GLU A 185 10.57 14.63 -4.70
C GLU A 185 10.83 13.95 -3.34
N GLY A 186 10.47 14.60 -2.24
CA GLY A 186 10.57 14.01 -0.90
C GLY A 186 9.74 12.73 -0.74
N TRP A 187 8.57 12.67 -1.36
CA TRP A 187 7.77 11.45 -1.36
C TRP A 187 8.45 10.30 -2.13
N ILE A 188 9.09 10.58 -3.28
CA ILE A 188 9.83 9.58 -4.06
C ILE A 188 11.04 9.08 -3.25
N ALA A 189 11.85 9.98 -2.69
CA ALA A 189 12.98 9.64 -1.82
C ALA A 189 12.56 8.71 -0.66
N PHE A 190 11.40 8.97 -0.05
CA PHE A 190 10.83 8.07 0.96
C PHE A 190 10.54 6.66 0.41
N GLN A 191 10.02 6.53 -0.82
CA GLN A 191 9.74 5.21 -1.42
C GLN A 191 11.02 4.46 -1.77
N GLU A 192 12.07 5.18 -2.15
CA GLU A 192 13.40 4.62 -2.43
C GLU A 192 14.18 4.21 -1.18
N GLY A 193 13.63 4.47 0.00
CA GLY A 193 14.22 4.01 1.27
C GLY A 193 15.10 5.03 1.97
N GLN A 194 14.96 6.32 1.65
CA GLN A 194 15.73 7.45 2.21
C GLN A 194 14.84 8.31 3.14
N PRO A 195 14.37 7.83 4.30
CA PRO A 195 13.42 8.56 5.13
C PRO A 195 13.99 9.85 5.71
N GLU A 196 15.28 9.91 6.03
CA GLU A 196 15.95 11.12 6.56
C GLU A 196 16.08 12.18 5.45
N GLY A 197 16.52 11.77 4.25
CA GLY A 197 16.57 12.65 3.08
C GLY A 197 15.19 13.19 2.71
N ALA A 198 14.19 12.31 2.73
CA ALA A 198 12.80 12.69 2.49
C ALA A 198 12.29 13.70 3.54
N ALA A 199 12.60 13.51 4.83
CA ALA A 199 12.21 14.43 5.90
C ALA A 199 12.82 15.82 5.70
N ARG A 200 14.11 15.90 5.32
CA ARG A 200 14.79 17.18 5.04
C ARG A 200 14.13 17.90 3.85
N ILE A 201 13.94 17.21 2.73
CA ILE A 201 13.30 17.76 1.53
C ILE A 201 11.89 18.29 1.84
N LEU A 202 11.12 17.55 2.63
CA LEU A 202 9.77 17.95 3.05
C LEU A 202 9.78 19.13 4.00
N GLY A 203 10.79 19.25 4.88
CA GLY A 203 10.96 20.38 5.81
C GLY A 203 11.17 21.69 5.06
N GLU A 204 12.09 21.71 4.10
CA GLU A 204 12.34 22.86 3.24
C GLU A 204 11.05 23.30 2.50
N ALA A 205 10.28 22.33 1.97
CA ALA A 205 9.01 22.65 1.31
C ALA A 205 7.93 23.12 2.30
N GLU A 206 7.88 22.57 3.54
CA GLU A 206 6.94 22.98 4.59
C GLU A 206 7.13 24.45 4.95
N GLU A 207 8.38 24.89 5.11
CA GLU A 207 8.73 26.29 5.42
C GLU A 207 8.24 27.25 4.33
N VAL A 208 8.50 26.95 3.06
CA VAL A 208 8.09 27.80 1.93
C VAL A 208 6.57 27.88 1.78
N LEU A 209 5.84 26.80 2.13
CA LEU A 209 4.39 26.70 1.97
C LEU A 209 3.61 27.06 3.25
N ALA A 210 4.27 27.34 4.37
CA ALA A 210 3.63 27.55 5.67
C ALA A 210 2.56 28.67 5.64
N GLU A 211 2.84 29.78 4.95
CA GLU A 211 1.97 30.94 4.85
C GLU A 211 0.96 30.86 3.69
N THR A 212 0.92 29.75 2.94
CA THR A 212 -0.02 29.59 1.84
C THR A 212 -1.33 28.97 2.31
N ASP A 213 -2.40 29.21 1.56
CA ASP A 213 -3.68 28.53 1.73
C ASP A 213 -3.79 27.23 0.89
N ASP A 214 -2.62 26.67 0.49
CA ASP A 214 -2.55 25.36 -0.17
C ASP A 214 -2.64 24.22 0.85
N TYR A 215 -3.82 24.12 1.47
CA TYR A 215 -4.10 23.11 2.50
C TYR A 215 -3.89 21.68 2.00
N VAL A 216 -4.11 21.42 0.70
CA VAL A 216 -3.91 20.07 0.13
C VAL A 216 -2.43 19.69 0.13
N THR A 217 -1.54 20.59 -0.29
CA THR A 217 -0.10 20.29 -0.28
C THR A 217 0.45 20.23 1.14
N ARG A 218 0.02 21.10 2.06
CA ARG A 218 0.38 21.06 3.48
C ARG A 218 -0.09 19.76 4.14
N GLY A 219 -1.30 19.31 3.82
CA GLY A 219 -1.79 17.99 4.25
C GLY A 219 -0.97 16.82 3.66
N ASN A 220 -0.51 16.93 2.41
CA ASN A 220 0.38 15.93 1.81
C ASN A 220 1.73 15.84 2.53
N ILE A 221 2.32 16.97 2.95
CA ILE A 221 3.55 17.01 3.75
C ILE A 221 3.33 16.31 5.10
N SER A 222 2.27 16.69 5.82
CA SER A 222 1.93 16.06 7.11
C SER A 222 1.69 14.56 6.96
N SER A 223 0.99 14.13 5.90
CA SER A 223 0.76 12.71 5.59
C SER A 223 2.07 11.97 5.26
N ALA A 224 3.05 12.62 4.62
CA ALA A 224 4.36 12.05 4.34
C ALA A 224 5.15 11.85 5.64
N TYR A 225 5.20 12.84 6.52
CA TYR A 225 5.80 12.71 7.86
C TYR A 225 5.15 11.58 8.68
N GLY A 226 3.82 11.46 8.65
CA GLY A 226 3.13 10.35 9.30
C GLY A 226 3.60 8.98 8.81
N ARG A 227 3.90 8.85 7.52
CA ARG A 227 4.44 7.61 6.95
C ARG A 227 5.90 7.37 7.33
N ILE A 228 6.72 8.43 7.40
CA ILE A 228 8.10 8.36 7.87
C ILE A 228 8.10 7.89 9.33
N ALA A 229 7.33 8.54 10.22
CA ALA A 229 7.21 8.15 11.61
C ALA A 229 6.72 6.70 11.78
N ARG A 230 5.72 6.29 11.01
CA ARG A 230 5.25 4.88 10.99
C ARG A 230 6.36 3.91 10.59
N ARG A 231 7.20 4.24 9.59
CA ARG A 231 8.33 3.41 9.16
C ARG A 231 9.40 3.30 10.26
N GLN A 232 9.60 4.38 11.02
CA GLN A 232 10.50 4.40 12.16
C GLN A 232 9.93 3.71 13.42
N GLY A 233 8.67 3.26 13.38
CA GLY A 233 8.00 2.63 14.52
C GLY A 233 7.42 3.63 15.53
N ASN A 234 7.50 4.93 15.26
CA ASN A 234 6.98 6.02 16.09
C ASN A 234 5.48 6.22 15.84
N TYR A 235 4.66 5.29 16.35
CA TYR A 235 3.23 5.23 15.98
C TYR A 235 2.41 6.40 16.52
N ASP A 236 2.72 6.90 17.71
CA ASP A 236 2.04 8.09 18.28
C ASP A 236 2.29 9.33 17.44
N GLN A 237 3.54 9.55 17.04
CA GLN A 237 3.90 10.63 16.12
C GLN A 237 3.23 10.44 14.75
N ALA A 238 3.14 9.19 14.25
CA ALA A 238 2.46 8.90 13.01
C ALA A 238 0.96 9.27 13.06
N LEU A 239 0.27 8.90 14.15
CA LEU A 239 -1.14 9.27 14.36
C LEU A 239 -1.33 10.78 14.44
N SER A 240 -0.48 11.48 15.19
CA SER A 240 -0.51 12.94 15.30
C SER A 240 -0.34 13.61 13.92
N ARG A 241 0.64 13.18 13.13
CA ARG A 241 0.88 13.73 11.79
C ARG A 241 -0.24 13.42 10.81
N PHE A 242 -0.86 12.23 10.87
CA PHE A 242 -2.04 11.93 10.06
C PHE A 242 -3.28 12.73 10.51
N GLY A 243 -3.43 13.01 11.81
CA GLY A 243 -4.45 13.92 12.34
C GLY A 243 -4.29 15.33 11.76
N LYS A 244 -3.06 15.90 11.82
CA LYS A 244 -2.76 17.21 11.20
C LYS A 244 -3.06 17.21 9.68
N ALA A 245 -2.78 16.10 8.98
CA ALA A 245 -3.11 15.99 7.56
C ALA A 245 -4.63 16.05 7.32
N ILE A 246 -5.43 15.39 8.18
CA ILE A 246 -6.90 15.44 8.10
C ILE A 246 -7.40 16.86 8.32
N GLU A 247 -6.89 17.58 9.31
CA GLU A 247 -7.24 18.97 9.58
C GLU A 247 -6.95 19.87 8.38
N GLU A 248 -5.75 19.77 7.78
CA GLU A 248 -5.37 20.55 6.62
C GLU A 248 -6.28 20.26 5.41
N TYR A 249 -6.53 18.98 5.08
CA TYR A 249 -7.42 18.62 3.98
C TYR A 249 -8.86 19.09 4.22
N GLY A 250 -9.35 18.97 5.47
CA GLY A 250 -10.70 19.35 5.88
C GLY A 250 -10.97 20.85 5.73
N LYS A 251 -9.97 21.71 5.91
CA LYS A 251 -10.08 23.16 5.66
C LYS A 251 -10.46 23.49 4.20
N ARG A 252 -10.13 22.59 3.28
CA ARG A 252 -10.43 22.77 1.86
C ARG A 252 -11.76 22.17 1.48
N ASP A 253 -12.00 20.93 1.85
CA ASP A 253 -13.21 20.16 1.52
C ASP A 253 -13.34 19.01 2.53
N PRO A 254 -14.47 18.94 3.27
CA PRO A 254 -14.70 17.86 4.24
C PRO A 254 -14.82 16.48 3.60
N PHE A 255 -14.95 16.40 2.28
CA PHE A 255 -15.00 15.16 1.52
C PHE A 255 -13.79 14.96 0.60
N ASN A 256 -12.71 15.70 0.82
CA ASN A 256 -11.51 15.58 0.01
C ASN A 256 -10.97 14.13 0.00
N ARG A 257 -10.70 13.59 -1.21
CA ARG A 257 -10.20 12.20 -1.38
C ARG A 257 -8.93 11.88 -0.60
N TYR A 258 -8.11 12.89 -0.28
CA TYR A 258 -6.89 12.69 0.52
C TYR A 258 -7.16 12.40 2.00
N LEU A 259 -8.35 12.78 2.51
CA LEU A 259 -8.83 12.38 3.85
C LEU A 259 -8.91 10.86 3.96
N ALA A 260 -9.51 10.20 2.96
CA ALA A 260 -9.63 8.74 2.93
C ALA A 260 -8.27 8.05 3.06
N ARG A 261 -7.23 8.57 2.37
CA ARG A 261 -5.87 8.04 2.49
C ARG A 261 -5.30 8.17 3.90
N SER A 262 -5.59 9.27 4.60
CA SER A 262 -5.16 9.46 5.99
C SER A 262 -5.89 8.51 6.93
N PHE A 263 -7.19 8.30 6.75
CA PHE A 263 -7.96 7.32 7.51
C PHE A 263 -7.42 5.88 7.32
N VAL A 264 -7.11 5.46 6.10
CA VAL A 264 -6.47 4.15 5.84
C VAL A 264 -5.12 4.05 6.56
N ASN A 265 -4.30 5.10 6.54
CA ASN A 265 -3.02 5.09 7.25
C ASN A 265 -3.19 5.02 8.77
N ILE A 266 -4.17 5.73 9.35
CA ILE A 266 -4.49 5.65 10.79
C ILE A 266 -4.95 4.24 11.15
N ALA A 267 -5.87 3.65 10.38
CA ALA A 267 -6.34 2.28 10.60
C ALA A 267 -5.18 1.28 10.59
N PHE A 268 -4.26 1.42 9.63
CA PHE A 268 -3.08 0.57 9.56
C PHE A 268 -2.13 0.77 10.75
N VAL A 269 -1.93 2.00 11.24
CA VAL A 269 -1.13 2.26 12.47
C VAL A 269 -1.80 1.65 13.69
N LYS A 270 -3.12 1.78 13.84
CA LYS A 270 -3.89 1.16 14.94
C LYS A 270 -3.78 -0.37 14.92
N ARG A 271 -3.80 -0.99 13.72
CA ARG A 271 -3.49 -2.41 13.56
C ARG A 271 -2.08 -2.75 14.10
N LEU A 272 -1.06 -1.97 13.73
CA LEU A 272 0.32 -2.22 14.18
C LEU A 272 0.46 -2.09 15.70
N LEU A 273 -0.21 -1.10 16.31
CA LEU A 273 -0.31 -0.96 17.77
C LEU A 273 -1.00 -2.16 18.41
N GLY A 274 -2.09 -2.64 17.80
CA GLY A 274 -2.78 -3.85 18.24
C GLY A 274 -1.89 -5.09 18.22
N LEU A 275 -1.08 -5.28 17.16
CA LEU A 275 -0.11 -6.38 17.08
C LEU A 275 0.99 -6.26 18.15
N GLN A 276 1.48 -5.05 18.42
CA GLN A 276 2.46 -4.84 19.51
C GLN A 276 1.87 -5.18 20.88
N LEU A 277 0.64 -4.74 21.13
CA LEU A 277 -0.06 -5.02 22.40
C LEU A 277 -0.33 -6.52 22.57
N ARG A 278 -0.80 -7.21 21.50
CA ARG A 278 -1.01 -8.66 21.50
C ARG A 278 0.29 -9.40 21.88
N ASN A 279 1.40 -9.06 21.22
CA ASN A 279 2.70 -9.66 21.51
C ASN A 279 3.14 -9.44 22.97
N LYS A 280 2.88 -8.26 23.56
CA LYS A 280 3.17 -7.98 24.98
C LYS A 280 2.32 -8.90 25.87
N ILE A 281 1.02 -9.01 25.62
CA ILE A 281 0.10 -9.86 26.37
C ILE A 281 0.54 -11.34 26.32
N ASP A 282 0.93 -11.83 25.14
CA ASP A 282 1.37 -13.22 24.95
C ASP A 282 2.70 -13.51 25.66
N VAL A 283 3.67 -12.59 25.60
CA VAL A 283 4.95 -12.72 26.32
C VAL A 283 4.74 -12.74 27.84
N GLU A 284 3.89 -11.84 28.35
CA GLU A 284 3.54 -11.80 29.77
C GLU A 284 2.84 -13.10 30.19
N ALA A 285 1.87 -13.58 29.40
CA ALA A 285 1.19 -14.84 29.65
C ALA A 285 2.15 -16.03 29.69
N ALA A 286 3.13 -16.07 28.79
CA ALA A 286 4.16 -17.12 28.76
C ALA A 286 5.08 -17.07 29.99
N ARG A 287 5.47 -15.83 30.42
CA ARG A 287 6.27 -15.63 31.64
C ARG A 287 5.50 -16.09 32.90
N PHE A 288 4.21 -15.80 32.99
CA PHE A 288 3.37 -16.25 34.10
C PHE A 288 3.20 -17.79 34.12
N ARG A 289 3.08 -18.45 32.95
CA ARG A 289 3.02 -19.91 32.88
C ARG A 289 4.33 -20.58 33.37
N LYS A 290 5.49 -19.96 33.13
CA LYS A 290 6.79 -20.47 33.60
C LYS A 290 7.02 -20.23 35.10
N LYS A 291 6.40 -19.19 35.71
CA LYS A 291 6.53 -18.86 37.14
C LYS A 291 5.47 -19.51 38.04
N ARG A 292 4.63 -20.41 37.53
CA ARG A 292 3.50 -20.99 38.27
C ARG A 292 3.98 -22.02 39.30
N THR A 293 4.55 -21.52 40.39
CA THR A 293 4.41 -22.09 41.72
C THR A 293 3.23 -21.38 42.39
N ARG A 294 2.29 -22.16 42.86
CA ARG A 294 1.09 -21.88 43.68
C ARG A 294 0.97 -20.46 44.25
N THR A 295 -0.22 -19.88 44.04
CA THR A 295 -0.74 -18.60 44.54
C THR A 295 -0.47 -17.38 43.68
N ALA A 296 -1.51 -16.96 42.92
CA ALA A 296 -1.91 -15.57 42.82
C ALA A 296 -3.14 -15.39 41.89
N THR A 297 -4.19 -14.93 42.43
CA THR A 297 -5.27 -14.15 41.85
C THR A 297 -4.71 -12.85 41.27
N THR A 298 -4.40 -12.82 39.97
CA THR A 298 -4.07 -11.56 39.27
C THR A 298 -4.66 -11.60 37.86
N SER A 299 -5.95 -11.24 37.77
CA SER A 299 -6.71 -11.19 36.52
C SER A 299 -6.75 -9.80 35.85
N PHE A 300 -6.39 -8.72 36.56
CA PHE A 300 -6.59 -7.33 36.14
C PHE A 300 -5.78 -6.85 34.91
N PRO A 301 -4.47 -7.08 34.76
CA PRO A 301 -3.70 -6.55 33.61
C PRO A 301 -4.09 -7.14 32.27
N LYS A 302 -4.55 -8.40 32.26
CA LYS A 302 -5.01 -9.09 31.04
C LYS A 302 -6.32 -8.52 30.50
N LEU A 303 -7.24 -8.10 31.40
CA LEU A 303 -8.53 -7.53 30.98
C LEU A 303 -8.34 -6.17 30.32
N GLN A 304 -7.56 -5.28 30.89
CA GLN A 304 -7.26 -3.96 30.32
C GLN A 304 -6.58 -4.05 28.95
N GLY A 305 -5.60 -4.93 28.79
CA GLY A 305 -4.92 -5.11 27.50
C GLY A 305 -5.83 -5.65 26.41
N ARG A 306 -6.75 -6.56 26.75
CA ARG A 306 -7.74 -7.08 25.80
C ARG A 306 -8.76 -6.03 25.40
N GLU A 307 -9.24 -5.23 26.34
CA GLU A 307 -10.17 -4.13 26.06
C GLU A 307 -9.53 -3.06 25.18
N GLN A 308 -8.28 -2.70 25.46
CA GLN A 308 -7.52 -1.77 24.62
C GLN A 308 -7.32 -2.33 23.20
N LEU A 309 -7.02 -3.63 23.06
CA LEU A 309 -6.90 -4.28 21.75
C LEU A 309 -8.22 -4.23 20.97
N LYS A 310 -9.35 -4.50 21.64
CA LYS A 310 -10.69 -4.43 21.06
C LYS A 310 -10.98 -3.00 20.55
N ARG A 311 -10.73 -1.99 21.39
CA ARG A 311 -10.91 -0.58 21.02
C ARG A 311 -10.07 -0.16 19.82
N LEU A 312 -8.77 -0.50 19.80
CA LEU A 312 -7.89 -0.18 18.66
C LEU A 312 -8.42 -0.79 17.35
N ARG A 313 -9.00 -1.98 17.43
CA ARG A 313 -9.58 -2.68 16.30
C ARG A 313 -10.85 -2.01 15.79
N GLU A 314 -11.79 -1.71 16.69
CA GLU A 314 -13.05 -1.01 16.39
C GLU A 314 -12.77 0.33 15.74
N GLU A 315 -11.88 1.14 16.31
CA GLU A 315 -11.46 2.42 15.75
C GLU A 315 -10.78 2.27 14.36
N ALA A 316 -10.03 1.18 14.12
CA ALA A 316 -9.46 0.91 12.80
C ALA A 316 -10.55 0.62 11.76
N PHE A 317 -11.57 -0.17 12.11
CA PHE A 317 -12.71 -0.44 11.24
C PHE A 317 -13.53 0.83 10.92
N GLU A 318 -13.78 1.68 11.92
CA GLU A 318 -14.46 2.96 11.71
C GLU A 318 -13.72 3.86 10.71
N HIS A 319 -12.41 3.99 10.85
CA HIS A 319 -11.60 4.78 9.93
C HIS A 319 -11.63 4.21 8.50
N LEU A 320 -11.64 2.88 8.35
CA LEU A 320 -11.74 2.25 7.03
C LEU A 320 -13.13 2.46 6.40
N THR A 321 -14.19 2.44 7.21
CA THR A 321 -15.55 2.74 6.73
C THR A 321 -15.64 4.17 6.19
N LYS A 322 -15.14 5.16 6.96
CA LYS A 322 -15.05 6.56 6.49
C LYS A 322 -14.21 6.71 5.21
N ALA A 323 -13.10 5.97 5.14
CA ALA A 323 -12.25 5.99 3.95
C ALA A 323 -12.96 5.42 2.72
N ARG A 324 -13.70 4.31 2.88
CA ARG A 324 -14.47 3.67 1.80
C ARG A 324 -15.55 4.61 1.26
N GLU A 325 -16.34 5.23 2.14
CA GLU A 325 -17.39 6.18 1.75
C GLU A 325 -16.86 7.33 0.90
N ILE A 326 -15.68 7.86 1.24
CA ILE A 326 -15.04 8.91 0.44
C ILE A 326 -14.57 8.37 -0.90
N TYR A 327 -13.86 7.23 -0.93
CA TYR A 327 -13.36 6.66 -2.19
C TYR A 327 -14.47 6.20 -3.13
N ASP A 328 -15.63 5.79 -2.61
CA ASP A 328 -16.79 5.43 -3.43
C ASP A 328 -17.32 6.64 -4.22
N ARG A 329 -17.21 7.87 -3.68
CA ARG A 329 -17.58 9.10 -4.38
C ARG A 329 -16.64 9.48 -5.53
N TYR A 330 -15.36 9.09 -5.42
CA TYR A 330 -14.31 9.47 -6.37
C TYR A 330 -13.94 8.37 -7.37
N ASP A 331 -14.49 7.18 -7.22
CA ASP A 331 -14.14 5.98 -7.99
C ASP A 331 -12.61 5.71 -8.05
N ASP A 332 -11.90 5.99 -6.95
CA ASP A 332 -10.45 5.74 -6.82
C ASP A 332 -10.20 4.24 -6.56
N HIS A 333 -9.87 3.48 -7.62
CA HIS A 333 -9.69 2.02 -7.53
C HIS A 333 -8.55 1.65 -6.57
N ARG A 334 -7.40 2.37 -6.62
CA ARG A 334 -6.26 2.10 -5.73
C ARG A 334 -6.60 2.46 -4.29
N GLY A 335 -7.37 3.52 -4.08
CA GLY A 335 -7.88 3.90 -2.77
C GLY A 335 -8.78 2.80 -2.19
N LYS A 336 -9.78 2.36 -2.94
CA LYS A 336 -10.67 1.25 -2.58
C LYS A 336 -9.88 -0.04 -2.30
N GLY A 337 -8.98 -0.41 -3.21
CA GLY A 337 -8.13 -1.59 -3.06
C GLY A 337 -7.27 -1.56 -1.78
N ASN A 338 -6.71 -0.39 -1.42
CA ASN A 338 -5.97 -0.23 -0.17
C ASN A 338 -6.86 -0.36 1.08
N VAL A 339 -8.11 0.09 1.02
CA VAL A 339 -9.11 -0.14 2.08
C VAL A 339 -9.35 -1.63 2.25
N TYR A 340 -9.65 -2.36 1.16
CA TYR A 340 -9.88 -3.81 1.21
C TYR A 340 -8.67 -4.59 1.71
N ILE A 341 -7.46 -4.25 1.27
CA ILE A 341 -6.21 -4.87 1.78
C ILE A 341 -6.08 -4.64 3.29
N THR A 342 -6.41 -3.44 3.78
CA THR A 342 -6.29 -3.15 5.22
C THR A 342 -7.37 -3.87 6.03
N TYR A 343 -8.61 -3.97 5.52
CA TYR A 343 -9.63 -4.85 6.08
C TYR A 343 -9.16 -6.31 6.13
N GLY A 344 -8.58 -6.80 5.03
CA GLY A 344 -8.08 -8.18 4.96
C GLY A 344 -7.06 -8.49 6.04
N TYR A 345 -6.11 -7.59 6.28
CA TYR A 345 -5.17 -7.76 7.38
C TYR A 345 -5.83 -7.69 8.77
N LEU A 346 -6.85 -6.85 8.98
CA LEU A 346 -7.59 -6.81 10.24
C LEU A 346 -8.39 -8.09 10.47
N TYR A 347 -9.02 -8.63 9.43
CA TYR A 347 -9.71 -9.93 9.50
C TYR A 347 -8.73 -11.07 9.76
N LEU A 348 -7.60 -11.09 9.06
CA LEU A 348 -6.53 -12.08 9.28
C LEU A 348 -6.02 -12.06 10.73
N ASP A 349 -5.75 -10.86 11.29
CA ASP A 349 -5.31 -10.72 12.67
C ASP A 349 -6.38 -11.19 13.69
N ASN A 350 -7.65 -11.28 13.27
CA ASN A 350 -8.77 -11.77 14.06
C ASN A 350 -9.05 -13.27 13.90
N GLY A 351 -8.38 -13.94 12.95
CA GLY A 351 -8.71 -15.32 12.59
C GLY A 351 -9.93 -15.46 11.69
N ASP A 352 -10.49 -14.37 11.14
CA ASP A 352 -11.61 -14.43 10.19
C ASP A 352 -11.04 -14.59 8.76
N LEU A 353 -10.60 -15.81 8.47
CA LEU A 353 -9.86 -16.11 7.24
C LEU A 353 -10.74 -16.03 5.99
N ASP A 354 -12.02 -16.31 6.09
CA ASP A 354 -12.96 -16.25 4.98
C ASP A 354 -13.20 -14.80 4.52
N ARG A 355 -13.47 -13.89 5.46
CA ARG A 355 -13.59 -12.46 5.13
C ARG A 355 -12.26 -11.89 4.64
N ALA A 356 -11.14 -12.30 5.23
CA ALA A 356 -9.82 -11.88 4.77
C ALA A 356 -9.57 -12.31 3.31
N SER A 357 -9.93 -13.55 2.94
CA SER A 357 -9.83 -14.08 1.59
C SER A 357 -10.72 -13.30 0.60
N SER A 358 -11.99 -13.09 0.94
CA SER A 358 -12.97 -12.37 0.10
C SER A 358 -12.54 -10.94 -0.22
N VAL A 359 -12.11 -10.16 0.78
CA VAL A 359 -11.65 -8.79 0.52
C VAL A 359 -10.31 -8.74 -0.20
N GLY A 360 -9.45 -9.75 -0.02
CA GLY A 360 -8.22 -9.93 -0.78
C GLY A 360 -8.47 -10.14 -2.28
N ALA A 361 -9.46 -10.99 -2.62
CA ALA A 361 -9.91 -11.22 -3.99
C ALA A 361 -10.52 -9.95 -4.61
N THR A 362 -11.37 -9.24 -3.86
CA THR A 362 -11.94 -7.95 -4.31
C THR A 362 -10.85 -6.92 -4.63
N ALA A 363 -9.83 -6.79 -3.77
CA ALA A 363 -8.71 -5.89 -4.01
C ALA A 363 -7.89 -6.29 -5.24
N PHE A 364 -7.74 -7.58 -5.49
CA PHE A 364 -7.05 -8.10 -6.68
C PHE A 364 -7.82 -7.78 -7.97
N SER A 365 -9.13 -8.03 -8.00
CA SER A 365 -9.99 -7.72 -9.16
C SER A 365 -9.95 -6.24 -9.54
N LEU A 366 -9.98 -5.33 -8.55
CA LEU A 366 -9.78 -3.90 -8.79
C LEU A 366 -8.42 -3.59 -9.43
N GLY A 367 -7.38 -4.31 -9.02
CA GLY A 367 -6.04 -4.17 -9.60
C GLY A 367 -5.96 -4.69 -11.04
N GLU A 368 -6.70 -5.75 -11.38
CA GLU A 368 -6.78 -6.30 -12.72
C GLU A 368 -7.51 -5.37 -13.69
N GLU A 369 -8.68 -4.86 -13.27
CA GLU A 369 -9.48 -3.93 -14.06
C GLU A 369 -8.67 -2.73 -14.58
N LYS A 370 -7.84 -2.14 -13.71
CA LYS A 370 -7.02 -0.96 -14.03
C LYS A 370 -5.56 -1.30 -14.37
N LYS A 371 -5.20 -2.57 -14.51
CA LYS A 371 -3.82 -3.04 -14.78
C LYS A 371 -2.79 -2.48 -13.78
N ASP A 372 -3.17 -2.39 -12.50
CA ASP A 372 -2.34 -1.84 -11.43
C ASP A 372 -1.45 -2.91 -10.79
N SER A 373 -0.22 -3.07 -11.27
CA SER A 373 0.75 -4.06 -10.77
C SER A 373 1.06 -3.90 -9.27
N ILE A 374 1.05 -2.66 -8.74
CA ILE A 374 1.27 -2.42 -7.31
C ILE A 374 0.10 -2.96 -6.48
N LEU A 375 -1.12 -2.70 -6.90
CA LEU A 375 -2.31 -3.17 -6.20
C LEU A 375 -2.42 -4.69 -6.30
N LYS A 376 -2.22 -5.28 -7.48
CA LYS A 376 -2.20 -6.73 -7.69
C LYS A 376 -1.19 -7.43 -6.78
N GLY A 377 0.06 -6.96 -6.77
CA GLY A 377 1.11 -7.53 -5.93
C GLY A 377 0.77 -7.44 -4.43
N ARG A 378 0.22 -6.32 -3.96
CA ARG A 378 -0.20 -6.15 -2.57
C ARG A 378 -1.35 -7.08 -2.18
N SER A 379 -2.30 -7.28 -3.09
CA SER A 379 -3.43 -8.19 -2.87
C SER A 379 -2.96 -9.64 -2.80
N ARG A 380 -2.05 -10.06 -3.68
CA ARG A 380 -1.47 -11.41 -3.65
C ARG A 380 -0.63 -11.68 -2.39
N ILE A 381 0.10 -10.68 -1.88
CA ILE A 381 0.79 -10.79 -0.59
C ILE A 381 -0.21 -11.04 0.56
N LEU A 382 -1.35 -10.36 0.56
CA LEU A 382 -2.40 -10.61 1.55
C LEU A 382 -3.00 -12.02 1.40
N GLN A 383 -3.35 -12.42 0.17
CA GLN A 383 -3.93 -13.73 -0.11
C GLN A 383 -2.95 -14.86 0.28
N CYS A 384 -1.65 -14.71 -0.02
CA CYS A 384 -0.62 -15.62 0.46
C CYS A 384 -0.63 -15.73 1.99
N ALA A 385 -0.69 -14.61 2.70
CA ALA A 385 -0.71 -14.62 4.17
C ALA A 385 -1.97 -15.31 4.73
N VAL A 386 -3.12 -15.16 4.06
CA VAL A 386 -4.38 -15.84 4.44
C VAL A 386 -4.26 -17.34 4.21
N GLU A 387 -3.74 -17.78 3.06
CA GLU A 387 -3.58 -19.22 2.79
C GLU A 387 -2.53 -19.87 3.70
N CYS A 388 -1.46 -19.13 4.06
CA CYS A 388 -0.53 -19.59 5.10
C CYS A 388 -1.23 -19.80 6.45
N ALA A 389 -2.11 -18.89 6.85
CA ALA A 389 -2.86 -19.01 8.11
C ALA A 389 -3.85 -20.17 8.08
N LYS A 390 -4.60 -20.37 6.97
CA LYS A 390 -5.48 -21.52 6.79
C LYS A 390 -4.73 -22.84 6.88
N PHE A 391 -3.55 -22.92 6.27
CA PHE A 391 -2.72 -24.12 6.34
C PHE A 391 -2.23 -24.40 7.77
N GLU A 392 -1.80 -23.35 8.51
CA GLU A 392 -1.41 -23.50 9.91
C GLU A 392 -2.59 -23.98 10.78
N GLU A 393 -3.80 -23.44 10.58
CA GLU A 393 -5.02 -23.87 11.27
C GLU A 393 -5.36 -25.34 10.96
N GLN A 394 -5.32 -25.75 9.70
CA GLN A 394 -5.55 -27.14 9.28
C GLN A 394 -4.54 -28.13 9.90
N ILE A 395 -3.27 -27.73 10.00
CA ILE A 395 -2.26 -28.56 10.70
C ILE A 395 -2.60 -28.71 12.18
N GLU A 396 -3.05 -27.64 12.83
CA GLU A 396 -3.46 -27.68 14.25
C GLU A 396 -4.67 -28.60 14.47
N GLU A 397 -5.60 -28.63 13.53
CA GLU A 397 -6.78 -29.50 13.52
C GLU A 397 -6.46 -30.95 13.09
N GLY A 398 -5.26 -31.21 12.55
CA GLY A 398 -4.82 -32.53 12.12
C GLY A 398 -5.35 -32.95 10.74
N SER A 399 -5.86 -32.01 9.95
CA SER A 399 -6.25 -32.24 8.55
C SER A 399 -5.09 -31.96 7.58
N SER A 400 -5.01 -32.74 6.49
CA SER A 400 -4.02 -32.50 5.40
C SER A 400 -4.66 -31.64 4.33
N GLY A 401 -4.27 -30.36 4.24
CA GLY A 401 -4.79 -29.44 3.24
C GLY A 401 -3.83 -29.16 2.09
N SER A 402 -4.38 -28.78 0.91
CA SER A 402 -3.63 -28.38 -0.28
C SER A 402 -3.19 -26.89 -0.25
N SER A 403 -3.47 -26.15 0.81
CA SER A 403 -3.34 -24.70 0.85
C SER A 403 -1.90 -24.17 0.85
N SER A 404 -0.89 -24.98 1.22
CA SER A 404 0.51 -24.57 1.12
C SER A 404 0.94 -24.27 -0.33
N GLN A 405 0.47 -25.05 -1.30
CA GLN A 405 0.74 -24.83 -2.72
C GLN A 405 0.11 -23.52 -3.19
N LEU A 406 -1.15 -23.25 -2.85
CA LEU A 406 -1.86 -22.03 -3.24
C LEU A 406 -1.19 -20.78 -2.63
N ALA A 407 -0.71 -20.87 -1.38
CA ALA A 407 0.06 -19.79 -0.76
C ALA A 407 1.34 -19.47 -1.56
N CYS A 408 2.06 -20.52 -2.03
CA CYS A 408 3.24 -20.35 -2.87
C CYS A 408 2.90 -19.76 -4.24
N GLU A 409 1.80 -20.16 -4.86
CA GLU A 409 1.33 -19.62 -6.14
C GLU A 409 1.05 -18.12 -6.01
N TYR A 410 0.24 -17.70 -5.04
CA TYR A 410 -0.02 -16.28 -4.79
C TYR A 410 1.23 -15.47 -4.51
N ALA A 411 2.18 -16.03 -3.77
CA ALA A 411 3.43 -15.35 -3.48
C ALA A 411 4.33 -15.20 -4.72
N ARG A 412 4.40 -16.20 -5.62
CA ARG A 412 5.12 -16.11 -6.89
C ARG A 412 4.49 -15.06 -7.79
N GLU A 413 3.16 -15.05 -7.92
CA GLU A 413 2.44 -14.02 -8.67
C GLU A 413 2.70 -12.62 -8.08
N ALA A 414 2.74 -12.50 -6.73
CA ALA A 414 3.07 -11.23 -6.11
C ALA A 414 4.46 -10.74 -6.53
N VAL A 415 5.49 -11.61 -6.52
CA VAL A 415 6.84 -11.27 -6.97
C VAL A 415 6.83 -10.84 -8.44
N GLU A 416 6.12 -11.56 -9.31
CA GLU A 416 6.00 -11.25 -10.73
C GLU A 416 5.41 -9.84 -10.96
N PHE A 417 4.29 -9.51 -10.30
CA PHE A 417 3.66 -8.21 -10.43
C PHE A 417 4.54 -7.06 -9.94
N VAL A 418 5.21 -7.23 -8.79
CA VAL A 418 5.98 -6.14 -8.19
C VAL A 418 7.35 -5.95 -8.85
N ARG A 419 7.93 -6.98 -9.50
CA ARG A 419 9.18 -6.91 -10.27
C ARG A 419 9.15 -5.84 -11.36
N GLN A 420 7.95 -5.57 -11.92
CA GLN A 420 7.73 -4.55 -12.94
C GLN A 420 7.82 -3.13 -12.37
N THR A 421 7.97 -2.98 -11.07
CA THR A 421 8.00 -1.69 -10.39
C THR A 421 9.38 -1.42 -9.79
N GLN A 422 9.69 -0.14 -9.53
CA GLN A 422 10.90 0.27 -8.81
C GLN A 422 10.65 0.37 -7.29
N ASN A 423 9.55 -0.24 -6.78
CA ASN A 423 9.20 -0.20 -5.37
C ASN A 423 9.96 -1.26 -4.58
N ARG A 424 11.23 -0.95 -4.27
CA ARG A 424 12.16 -1.85 -3.57
C ARG A 424 11.53 -2.52 -2.34
N ARG A 425 10.81 -1.73 -1.55
CA ARG A 425 10.18 -2.23 -0.33
C ARG A 425 9.04 -3.20 -0.58
N LEU A 426 8.23 -2.99 -1.61
CA LEU A 426 7.15 -3.90 -1.99
C LEU A 426 7.71 -5.19 -2.58
N ILE A 427 8.80 -5.09 -3.36
CA ILE A 427 9.54 -6.26 -3.87
C ILE A 427 10.07 -7.09 -2.69
N ALA A 428 10.76 -6.46 -1.74
CA ALA A 428 11.22 -7.15 -0.54
C ALA A 428 10.09 -7.87 0.21
N LYS A 429 8.93 -7.19 0.36
CA LYS A 429 7.76 -7.78 1.03
C LYS A 429 7.20 -8.99 0.28
N ALA A 430 7.21 -8.98 -1.04
CA ALA A 430 6.80 -10.13 -1.85
C ALA A 430 7.75 -11.33 -1.69
N HIS A 431 9.08 -11.09 -1.68
CA HIS A 431 10.06 -12.13 -1.40
C HIS A 431 9.93 -12.70 0.02
N ILE A 432 9.64 -11.86 1.03
CA ILE A 432 9.37 -12.34 2.39
C ILE A 432 8.13 -13.24 2.42
N ALA A 433 7.04 -12.83 1.75
CA ALA A 433 5.82 -13.64 1.67
C ALA A 433 6.09 -14.98 0.99
N LEU A 434 6.84 -14.99 -0.13
CA LEU A 434 7.25 -16.23 -0.81
C LEU A 434 8.11 -17.11 0.10
N GLY A 435 9.10 -16.55 0.78
CA GLY A 435 9.94 -17.29 1.72
C GLY A 435 9.13 -17.89 2.87
N LEU A 436 8.13 -17.17 3.41
CA LEU A 436 7.25 -17.67 4.46
C LEU A 436 6.37 -18.83 3.96
N ALA A 437 5.80 -18.72 2.74
CA ALA A 437 5.01 -19.78 2.13
C ALA A 437 5.85 -21.03 1.85
N LEU A 438 7.07 -20.86 1.31
CA LEU A 438 8.01 -21.96 1.07
C LEU A 438 8.46 -22.67 2.36
N CYS A 439 8.50 -21.97 3.48
CA CYS A 439 8.78 -22.61 4.79
C CYS A 439 7.65 -23.56 5.26
N LEU A 440 6.47 -23.51 4.65
CA LEU A 440 5.38 -24.45 4.93
C LEU A 440 5.51 -25.74 4.12
N ASP A 441 6.26 -25.72 3.04
CA ASP A 441 6.60 -26.90 2.25
C ASP A 441 7.75 -27.66 2.92
N PHE A 442 7.46 -28.87 3.39
CA PHE A 442 8.39 -29.70 4.14
C PHE A 442 9.47 -30.39 3.29
N SER A 443 9.33 -30.36 1.95
CA SER A 443 10.21 -31.13 1.06
C SER A 443 11.41 -30.35 0.53
N ASP A 444 11.23 -29.24 -0.19
CA ASP A 444 12.33 -28.56 -0.90
C ASP A 444 12.36 -27.03 -0.74
N GLY A 445 11.42 -26.48 0.03
CA GLY A 445 11.23 -25.02 0.14
C GLY A 445 12.34 -24.26 0.88
N VAL A 446 13.18 -24.94 1.69
CA VAL A 446 14.11 -24.25 2.62
C VAL A 446 15.20 -23.47 1.90
N GLU A 447 15.79 -24.03 0.84
CA GLU A 447 16.86 -23.34 0.11
C GLU A 447 16.31 -22.17 -0.71
N ALA A 448 15.17 -22.37 -1.39
CA ALA A 448 14.47 -21.31 -2.08
C ALA A 448 14.01 -20.20 -1.11
N ALA A 449 13.59 -20.54 0.12
CA ALA A 449 13.24 -19.56 1.14
C ALA A 449 14.48 -18.78 1.67
N ARG A 450 15.67 -19.40 1.69
CA ARG A 450 16.93 -18.68 1.97
C ARG A 450 17.22 -17.67 0.89
N GLN A 451 17.13 -18.05 -0.37
CA GLN A 451 17.31 -17.12 -1.50
C GLN A 451 16.31 -15.95 -1.42
N CYS A 452 15.04 -16.22 -1.13
CA CYS A 452 14.05 -15.15 -0.90
C CYS A 452 14.44 -14.22 0.26
N THR A 453 15.12 -14.75 1.29
CA THR A 453 15.62 -13.93 2.41
C THR A 453 16.74 -12.99 1.96
N ASP A 454 17.68 -13.48 1.17
CA ASP A 454 18.80 -12.69 0.65
C ASP A 454 18.31 -11.63 -0.33
N ASP A 455 17.38 -11.97 -1.23
CA ASP A 455 16.72 -11.03 -2.12
C ASP A 455 16.01 -9.93 -1.34
N ALA A 456 15.23 -10.29 -0.31
CA ALA A 456 14.53 -9.31 0.52
C ALA A 456 15.49 -8.35 1.22
N ILE A 457 16.64 -8.85 1.72
CA ILE A 457 17.67 -8.02 2.36
C ILE A 457 18.24 -7.03 1.35
N ALA A 458 18.59 -7.47 0.14
CA ALA A 458 19.14 -6.62 -0.91
C ALA A 458 18.21 -5.45 -1.27
N PHE A 459 16.90 -5.69 -1.30
CA PHE A 459 15.92 -4.65 -1.58
C PHE A 459 15.58 -3.75 -0.37
N LEU A 460 15.82 -4.20 0.87
CA LEU A 460 15.55 -3.43 2.08
C LEU A 460 16.70 -2.50 2.51
N GLN A 461 17.84 -2.57 1.87
CA GLN A 461 18.97 -1.70 2.24
C GLN A 461 18.74 -0.24 1.78
N PRO A 462 19.03 0.77 2.64
CA PRO A 462 19.44 0.66 4.03
C PRO A 462 18.33 0.10 4.93
N LEU A 463 18.70 -0.72 5.90
CA LEU A 463 17.76 -1.42 6.77
C LEU A 463 17.04 -0.45 7.73
N SER A 464 15.71 -0.47 7.73
CA SER A 464 14.89 0.22 8.73
C SER A 464 14.18 -0.79 9.63
N HIS A 465 14.18 -0.56 10.96
CA HIS A 465 13.59 -1.48 11.95
C HIS A 465 12.06 -1.35 12.05
N ASP A 466 11.37 -1.42 10.92
CA ASP A 466 9.90 -1.33 10.84
C ASP A 466 9.20 -2.70 10.82
N TYR A 467 7.90 -2.68 10.48
CA TYR A 467 7.10 -3.91 10.44
C TYR A 467 7.56 -4.90 9.36
N VAL A 468 8.12 -4.46 8.22
CA VAL A 468 8.64 -5.38 7.17
C VAL A 468 9.93 -6.05 7.65
N TRP A 469 10.76 -5.33 8.40
CA TRP A 469 11.89 -5.91 9.11
C TRP A 469 11.46 -7.02 10.07
N ARG A 470 10.35 -6.82 10.80
CA ARG A 470 9.81 -7.85 11.71
C ARG A 470 9.33 -9.08 10.93
N GLU A 471 8.66 -8.90 9.80
CA GLU A 471 8.26 -10.00 8.91
C GLU A 471 9.51 -10.76 8.40
N LEU A 472 10.60 -10.05 8.04
CA LEU A 472 11.88 -10.67 7.68
C LEU A 472 12.53 -11.45 8.85
N GLN A 473 12.49 -10.92 10.07
CA GLN A 473 12.98 -11.64 11.25
C GLN A 473 12.14 -12.90 11.54
N GLU A 474 10.84 -12.85 11.28
CA GLU A 474 9.96 -14.02 11.36
C GLU A 474 10.38 -15.10 10.35
N LEU A 475 10.61 -14.72 9.09
CA LEU A 475 11.13 -15.64 8.07
C LEU A 475 12.46 -16.25 8.50
N LYS A 476 13.40 -15.45 8.99
CA LYS A 476 14.69 -15.93 9.51
C LYS A 476 14.53 -16.89 10.71
N ARG A 477 13.53 -16.66 11.55
CA ARG A 477 13.20 -17.54 12.68
C ARG A 477 12.64 -18.86 12.20
N LYS A 478 11.70 -18.86 11.24
CA LYS A 478 11.15 -20.08 10.64
C LYS A 478 12.25 -20.90 9.93
N LEU A 479 13.15 -20.27 9.19
CA LEU A 479 14.28 -20.93 8.53
C LEU A 479 15.23 -21.59 9.52
N ARG A 480 15.54 -20.94 10.65
CA ARG A 480 16.36 -21.55 11.71
C ARG A 480 15.67 -22.76 12.34
N GLY A 481 14.34 -22.71 12.49
CA GLY A 481 13.54 -23.84 12.95
C GLY A 481 13.47 -24.98 11.94
N ALA A 482 13.36 -24.67 10.65
CA ALA A 482 13.34 -25.65 9.56
C ALA A 482 14.69 -26.36 9.36
N GLY A 483 15.81 -25.69 9.63
CA GLY A 483 17.15 -26.31 9.60
C GLY A 483 17.37 -27.38 10.66
N ASN A 484 16.53 -27.48 11.67
CA ASN A 484 16.52 -28.51 12.71
C ASN A 484 15.59 -29.69 12.38
N ILE A 485 15.03 -29.78 11.19
CA ILE A 485 14.33 -30.97 10.72
C ILE A 485 15.40 -32.02 10.47
N ASN A 486 15.25 -33.19 11.14
CA ASN A 486 16.17 -34.31 11.04
C ASN A 486 16.43 -34.61 9.54
N SER A 487 17.70 -34.53 9.11
CA SER A 487 18.16 -34.78 7.74
C SER A 487 17.61 -36.09 7.17
N THR A 488 17.49 -37.09 8.01
CA THR A 488 16.93 -38.41 7.67
C THR A 488 15.45 -38.33 7.24
N LEU A 489 14.61 -37.50 7.88
CA LEU A 489 13.22 -37.30 7.45
C LEU A 489 13.14 -36.59 6.11
N ARG A 490 14.08 -35.68 5.85
CA ARG A 490 14.15 -34.95 4.57
C ARG A 490 14.57 -35.89 3.43
N GLU A 491 15.60 -36.73 3.66
CA GLU A 491 16.04 -37.73 2.70
C GLU A 491 14.90 -38.72 2.35
N TRP A 492 14.17 -39.19 3.37
CA TRP A 492 13.05 -40.11 3.15
C TRP A 492 11.87 -39.49 2.43
N SER A 493 11.58 -38.18 2.64
CA SER A 493 10.53 -37.49 1.89
C SER A 493 10.85 -37.37 0.40
N GLN A 494 12.14 -37.45 0.04
CA GLN A 494 12.64 -37.47 -1.33
C GLN A 494 12.82 -38.90 -1.90
N GLY A 495 12.40 -39.92 -1.16
CA GLY A 495 12.56 -41.33 -1.55
C GLY A 495 13.97 -41.87 -1.38
N ILE A 496 14.87 -41.11 -0.77
CA ILE A 496 16.24 -41.51 -0.51
C ILE A 496 16.31 -42.32 0.79
N VAL A 497 16.12 -43.64 0.68
CA VAL A 497 16.10 -44.56 1.84
C VAL A 497 17.37 -45.37 1.98
N GLY A 498 18.30 -45.29 1.05
CA GLY A 498 19.52 -46.09 1.01
C GLY A 498 19.22 -47.57 0.92
N SER A 499 20.03 -48.40 1.57
CA SER A 499 19.85 -49.87 1.64
C SER A 499 18.87 -50.32 2.75
N LYS A 500 18.10 -49.41 3.38
CA LYS A 500 17.23 -49.71 4.49
C LYS A 500 15.93 -50.38 4.03
N SER A 501 15.49 -51.41 4.74
CA SER A 501 14.17 -52.00 4.55
C SER A 501 13.07 -51.02 5.00
N PHE A 502 11.88 -51.13 4.41
CA PHE A 502 10.69 -50.33 4.83
C PHE A 502 10.42 -50.42 6.33
N GLN A 503 10.59 -51.61 6.92
CA GLN A 503 10.41 -51.82 8.35
C GLN A 503 11.39 -50.97 9.17
N ARG A 504 12.66 -50.90 8.76
CA ARG A 504 13.68 -50.10 9.44
C ARG A 504 13.43 -48.60 9.30
N VAL A 505 13.06 -48.13 8.12
CA VAL A 505 12.63 -46.73 7.88
C VAL A 505 11.43 -46.37 8.76
N SER A 506 10.41 -47.26 8.86
CA SER A 506 9.24 -47.05 9.72
C SER A 506 9.57 -47.02 11.22
N GLU A 507 10.53 -47.81 11.67
CA GLU A 507 10.99 -47.80 13.07
C GLU A 507 11.79 -46.52 13.40
N GLU A 508 12.68 -46.11 12.54
CA GLU A 508 13.44 -44.87 12.69
C GLU A 508 12.51 -43.64 12.62
N PHE A 509 11.52 -43.65 11.72
CA PHE A 509 10.47 -42.60 11.65
C PHE A 509 9.70 -42.53 12.98
N ALA A 510 9.25 -43.67 13.48
CA ALA A 510 8.52 -43.72 14.75
C ALA A 510 9.41 -43.25 15.94
N ALA A 511 10.72 -43.53 15.91
CA ALA A 511 11.66 -43.05 16.90
C ALA A 511 11.85 -41.50 16.86
N ILE A 512 11.67 -40.86 15.70
CA ILE A 512 11.74 -39.41 15.56
C ILE A 512 10.41 -38.75 15.97
N VAL A 513 9.28 -39.32 15.56
CA VAL A 513 7.97 -38.69 15.70
C VAL A 513 7.36 -38.89 17.09
N ILE A 514 7.41 -40.11 17.61
CA ILE A 514 6.74 -40.45 18.89
C ILE A 514 7.20 -39.60 20.07
N PRO A 515 8.47 -39.29 20.28
CA PRO A 515 8.93 -38.42 21.36
C PRO A 515 8.40 -36.98 21.22
N LYS A 516 8.26 -36.48 19.99
CA LYS A 516 7.73 -35.13 19.72
C LYS A 516 6.23 -35.05 20.05
N VAL A 517 5.46 -36.06 19.63
CA VAL A 517 4.02 -36.16 19.93
C VAL A 517 3.82 -36.37 21.45
N TRP A 518 4.61 -37.21 22.10
CA TRP A 518 4.55 -37.45 23.53
C TRP A 518 4.73 -36.16 24.35
N ARG A 519 5.68 -35.30 24.01
CA ARG A 519 5.85 -33.99 24.65
C ARG A 519 4.65 -33.08 24.43
N ARG A 520 4.05 -33.10 23.23
CA ARG A 520 2.83 -32.31 22.91
C ARG A 520 1.60 -32.81 23.67
N GLU A 521 1.48 -34.11 23.84
CA GLU A 521 0.36 -34.75 24.56
C GLU A 521 0.54 -34.75 26.09
N GLY A 522 1.38 -33.85 26.60
CA GLY A 522 1.58 -33.72 28.05
C GLY A 522 2.24 -34.93 28.70
N CYS A 523 3.11 -35.63 27.97
CA CYS A 523 3.83 -36.84 28.41
C CYS A 523 2.93 -38.03 28.76
N LYS A 524 1.74 -38.15 28.15
CA LYS A 524 0.79 -39.24 28.40
C LYS A 524 0.80 -40.27 27.27
N VAL A 525 1.31 -41.49 27.56
CA VAL A 525 1.42 -42.61 26.60
C VAL A 525 0.07 -42.97 25.96
N ALA A 526 -1.00 -42.99 26.74
CA ALA A 526 -2.34 -43.33 26.24
C ALA A 526 -2.86 -42.35 25.19
N ARG A 527 -2.59 -41.04 25.37
CA ARG A 527 -2.99 -40.00 24.41
C ARG A 527 -2.18 -40.10 23.09
N VAL A 528 -0.90 -40.38 23.21
CA VAL A 528 -0.04 -40.62 22.02
C VAL A 528 -0.52 -41.84 21.23
N ALA A 529 -0.82 -42.92 21.92
CA ALA A 529 -1.30 -44.15 21.31
C ALA A 529 -2.63 -43.93 20.57
N ALA A 530 -3.60 -43.25 21.20
CA ALA A 530 -4.86 -42.87 20.60
C ALA A 530 -4.66 -41.95 19.37
N ARG A 531 -3.86 -40.90 19.51
CA ARG A 531 -3.61 -39.92 18.44
C ARG A 531 -2.91 -40.50 17.21
N LEU A 532 -1.96 -41.41 17.41
CA LEU A 532 -1.21 -42.05 16.33
C LEU A 532 -1.80 -43.40 15.88
N SER A 533 -2.95 -43.81 16.45
CA SER A 533 -3.59 -45.10 16.16
C SER A 533 -2.61 -46.28 16.25
N ILE A 534 -1.74 -46.29 17.28
CA ILE A 534 -0.77 -47.34 17.54
C ILE A 534 -0.90 -47.87 18.96
N SER A 535 -0.39 -49.10 19.20
CA SER A 535 -0.50 -49.70 20.53
C SER A 535 0.32 -48.93 21.58
N PRO A 536 -0.20 -48.76 22.81
CA PRO A 536 0.55 -48.18 23.94
C PRO A 536 1.89 -48.91 24.20
N LYS A 537 1.93 -50.21 23.91
CA LYS A 537 3.15 -51.05 24.02
C LYS A 537 4.23 -50.57 23.05
N LYS A 538 3.87 -50.21 21.79
CA LYS A 538 4.80 -49.68 20.79
C LYS A 538 5.33 -48.31 21.20
N VAL A 539 4.47 -47.45 21.73
CA VAL A 539 4.86 -46.11 22.23
C VAL A 539 5.84 -46.25 23.40
N ARG A 540 5.55 -47.09 24.40
CA ARG A 540 6.45 -47.34 25.55
C ARG A 540 7.80 -47.88 25.09
N ARG A 541 7.83 -48.85 24.16
CA ARG A 541 9.05 -49.45 23.65
C ARG A 541 9.96 -48.38 23.04
N ILE A 542 9.40 -47.49 22.21
CA ILE A 542 10.18 -46.45 21.51
C ILE A 542 10.69 -45.39 22.48
N LEU A 543 9.85 -44.94 23.42
CA LEU A 543 10.25 -43.97 24.43
C LEU A 543 11.33 -44.53 25.40
N ARG A 544 11.25 -45.82 25.76
CA ARG A 544 12.28 -46.49 26.55
C ARG A 544 13.62 -46.61 25.80
N ASN A 545 13.59 -46.96 24.52
CA ASN A 545 14.78 -47.04 23.68
C ASN A 545 15.48 -45.69 23.53
N GLN A 546 14.75 -44.59 23.75
CA GLN A 546 15.28 -43.23 23.72
C GLN A 546 15.60 -42.66 25.11
N GLY A 547 15.50 -43.45 26.15
CA GLY A 547 15.76 -43.01 27.53
C GLY A 547 14.77 -41.99 28.10
N LEU A 548 13.58 -41.84 27.46
CA LEU A 548 12.57 -40.87 27.84
C LEU A 548 11.55 -41.41 28.86
N LEU A 549 11.50 -42.72 29.03
CA LEU A 549 10.72 -43.41 30.07
C LEU A 549 11.68 -44.30 30.91
N THR A 550 11.82 -43.97 32.17
CA THR A 550 12.47 -44.82 33.17
C THR A 550 11.52 -45.89 33.68
N GLY A 551 12.01 -47.07 34.00
CA GLY A 551 11.30 -48.33 34.12
C GLY A 551 10.25 -48.49 35.23
N SER A 552 9.55 -47.47 35.75
CA SER A 552 8.59 -47.63 36.85
C SER A 552 7.41 -46.65 36.82
N GLU A 553 6.75 -46.51 35.68
CA GLU A 553 5.39 -45.89 35.68
C GLU A 553 4.38 -46.85 35.05
N ASN A 554 3.81 -47.71 35.89
CA ASN A 554 2.50 -48.34 35.68
C ASN A 554 1.44 -47.35 36.12
N GLY A 555 0.74 -46.73 35.14
CA GLY A 555 -0.40 -45.86 35.38
C GLY A 555 -1.08 -45.56 34.03
#